data_6cc3145fcf584a9ad8467b6574209052
#
_entry.id   6cc3145fcf584a9ad8467b6574209052
#
_cell.length_a   1.000
_cell.length_b   1.000
_cell.length_c   1.000
_cell.angle_alpha   90.00
_cell.angle_beta   90.00
_cell.angle_gamma   90.00
#
_symmetry.space_group_name_H-M   'P 1'
#
loop_
_entity.id
_entity.type
_entity.pdbx_description
1 polymer ?
#
loop_
_entity_poly.entity_id
_entity_poly.type
_entity_poly.pdbx_seq_one_letter_code
_entity_poly.pdbx_strand_id
1 'polypeptide(L)'
;MTKPTIANWIALICLGIIWGGSFMGAKLALISFGPMTVALLRVSLASMVLLIITIASGRKFPKFSTPTDRRIWLHITLMGLLTNSIPFSLLNWGQLYVSSGFAGVTMAVVPLLVLPLSHFILKSNEMVPRKIFGFIIGFIGIIVLIGPTQLIIDTGASLEPLARIACIVAALCYGLGSINTRLCPPVSIMAYSTGGLIIGAILLAPVALFIEGIPQWPETTALVGTIYLGLFPTALATILLVSIINSAGPAFMSMVNYQVPL
;
A
#
# COMPACT_ATOMS: atom_id res chain seq x y z
N MET A 1 -16.14 -11.10 -13.55
CA MET A 1 -15.60 -9.75 -13.39
C MET A 1 -15.85 -8.92 -14.64
N THR A 2 -16.23 -7.67 -14.49
CA THR A 2 -16.41 -6.75 -15.62
C THR A 2 -15.06 -6.43 -16.28
N LYS A 3 -15.04 -6.25 -17.60
CA LYS A 3 -13.82 -5.80 -18.29
C LYS A 3 -13.38 -4.43 -17.76
N PRO A 4 -12.07 -4.18 -17.56
CA PRO A 4 -11.58 -2.88 -17.13
C PRO A 4 -12.02 -1.79 -18.12
N THR A 5 -12.53 -0.68 -17.60
CA THR A 5 -12.93 0.50 -18.38
C THR A 5 -11.73 1.42 -18.62
N ILE A 6 -11.87 2.38 -19.53
CA ILE A 6 -10.86 3.44 -19.77
C ILE A 6 -10.59 4.19 -18.45
N ALA A 7 -11.63 4.47 -17.64
CA ALA A 7 -11.47 5.12 -16.34
C ALA A 7 -10.59 4.30 -15.38
N ASN A 8 -10.69 2.96 -15.40
CA ASN A 8 -9.84 2.09 -14.59
C ASN A 8 -8.38 2.15 -15.03
N TRP A 9 -8.11 2.24 -16.34
CA TRP A 9 -6.75 2.40 -16.85
C TRP A 9 -6.15 3.76 -16.48
N ILE A 10 -6.91 4.84 -16.62
CA ILE A 10 -6.47 6.18 -16.18
C ILE A 10 -6.17 6.19 -14.68
N ALA A 11 -7.07 5.64 -13.86
CA ALA A 11 -6.87 5.54 -12.42
C ALA A 11 -5.62 4.70 -12.06
N LEU A 12 -5.36 3.60 -12.78
CA LEU A 12 -4.19 2.76 -12.60
C LEU A 12 -2.89 3.51 -12.92
N ILE A 13 -2.85 4.25 -14.03
CA ILE A 13 -1.69 5.06 -14.43
C ILE A 13 -1.44 6.16 -13.41
N CYS A 14 -2.48 6.90 -13.02
CA CYS A 14 -2.36 7.92 -11.97
C CYS A 14 -1.81 7.34 -10.66
N LEU A 15 -2.32 6.18 -10.25
CA LEU A 15 -1.86 5.49 -9.06
C LEU A 15 -0.38 5.07 -9.16
N GLY A 16 0.05 4.59 -10.34
CA GLY A 16 1.45 4.24 -10.62
C GLY A 16 2.39 5.43 -10.46
N ILE A 17 2.05 6.57 -11.06
CA ILE A 17 2.82 7.82 -10.95
C ILE A 17 2.90 8.28 -9.49
N ILE A 18 1.77 8.27 -8.77
CA ILE A 18 1.70 8.68 -7.37
C ILE A 18 2.56 7.78 -6.49
N TRP A 19 2.50 6.47 -6.68
CA TRP A 19 3.28 5.53 -5.88
C TRP A 19 4.75 5.48 -6.29
N GLY A 20 5.09 5.73 -7.55
CA GLY A 20 6.48 5.88 -7.99
C GLY A 20 7.22 6.97 -7.19
N GLY A 21 6.58 8.12 -6.97
CA GLY A 21 7.13 9.19 -6.12
C GLY A 21 7.17 8.86 -4.62
N SER A 22 6.46 7.83 -4.15
CA SER A 22 6.36 7.50 -2.73
C SER A 22 7.71 7.09 -2.10
N PHE A 23 8.56 6.37 -2.84
CA PHE A 23 9.87 5.96 -2.35
C PHE A 23 10.81 7.14 -2.14
N MET A 24 10.77 8.14 -3.05
CA MET A 24 11.50 9.39 -2.87
C MET A 24 10.96 10.17 -1.67
N GLY A 25 9.65 10.34 -1.57
CA GLY A 25 9.00 11.01 -0.43
C GLY A 25 9.35 10.34 0.90
N ALA A 26 9.43 9.00 0.96
CA ALA A 26 9.84 8.28 2.15
C ALA A 26 11.31 8.56 2.52
N LYS A 27 12.22 8.56 1.54
CA LYS A 27 13.63 8.93 1.80
C LYS A 27 13.77 10.34 2.35
N LEU A 28 13.02 11.31 1.82
CA LEU A 28 13.03 12.68 2.34
C LEU A 28 12.49 12.75 3.77
N ALA A 29 11.42 12.04 4.07
CA ALA A 29 10.84 12.00 5.42
C ALA A 29 11.79 11.34 6.45
N LEU A 30 12.49 10.27 6.03
CA LEU A 30 13.45 9.53 6.87
C LEU A 30 14.72 10.34 7.24
N ILE A 31 14.93 11.52 6.66
CA ILE A 31 16.03 12.41 7.06
C ILE A 31 15.88 12.86 8.53
N SER A 32 14.65 13.14 8.96
CA SER A 32 14.39 13.66 10.32
C SER A 32 13.52 12.72 11.17
N PHE A 33 12.80 11.78 10.57
CA PHE A 33 11.87 10.91 11.28
C PHE A 33 12.31 9.45 11.20
N GLY A 34 12.08 8.70 12.25
CA GLY A 34 12.21 7.24 12.22
C GLY A 34 11.14 6.58 11.34
N PRO A 35 11.37 5.33 10.89
CA PRO A 35 10.49 4.63 9.96
C PRO A 35 9.05 4.43 10.46
N MET A 36 8.85 4.19 11.76
CA MET A 36 7.52 4.05 12.36
C MET A 36 6.80 5.40 12.44
N THR A 37 7.54 6.47 12.76
CA THR A 37 7.03 7.83 12.78
C THR A 37 6.61 8.28 11.37
N VAL A 38 7.40 8.01 10.34
CA VAL A 38 7.01 8.29 8.94
C VAL A 38 5.72 7.55 8.58
N ALA A 39 5.60 6.27 8.95
CA ALA A 39 4.40 5.48 8.71
C ALA A 39 3.19 6.07 9.47
N LEU A 40 3.36 6.45 10.74
CA LEU A 40 2.31 7.06 11.54
C LEU A 40 1.85 8.40 10.97
N LEU A 41 2.78 9.32 10.70
CA LEU A 41 2.46 10.67 10.25
C LEU A 41 1.73 10.66 8.89
N ARG A 42 2.20 9.84 7.92
CA ARG A 42 1.55 9.75 6.62
C ARG A 42 0.13 9.19 6.72
N VAL A 43 -0.09 8.16 7.56
CA VAL A 43 -1.42 7.54 7.74
C VAL A 43 -2.34 8.46 8.54
N SER A 44 -1.83 9.16 9.56
CA SER A 44 -2.58 10.13 10.35
C SER A 44 -3.04 11.31 9.50
N LEU A 45 -2.14 11.92 8.71
CA LEU A 45 -2.50 13.01 7.82
C LEU A 45 -3.55 12.58 6.79
N ALA A 46 -3.37 11.42 6.18
CA ALA A 46 -4.33 10.86 5.23
C ALA A 46 -5.68 10.59 5.89
N SER A 47 -5.69 10.04 7.11
CA SER A 47 -6.93 9.76 7.84
C SER A 47 -7.71 11.04 8.17
N MET A 48 -7.01 12.11 8.58
CA MET A 48 -7.62 13.42 8.85
C MET A 48 -8.25 14.03 7.58
N VAL A 49 -7.50 14.03 6.48
CA VAL A 49 -8.00 14.56 5.20
C VAL A 49 -9.22 13.77 4.71
N LEU A 50 -9.14 12.44 4.70
CA LEU A 50 -10.27 11.62 4.26
C LEU A 50 -11.45 11.67 5.24
N LEU A 51 -11.23 11.86 6.53
CA LEU A 51 -12.30 12.05 7.51
C LEU A 51 -13.07 13.33 7.21
N ILE A 52 -12.37 14.46 6.98
CA ILE A 52 -12.99 15.74 6.60
C ILE A 52 -13.81 15.57 5.32
N ILE A 53 -13.25 14.93 4.28
CA ILE A 53 -13.96 14.71 3.00
C ILE A 53 -15.16 13.79 3.20
N THR A 54 -15.05 12.73 4.02
CA THR A 54 -16.14 11.78 4.29
C THR A 54 -17.31 12.47 4.97
N ILE A 55 -17.04 13.30 5.99
CA ILE A 55 -18.06 14.07 6.71
C ILE A 55 -18.69 15.11 5.80
N ALA A 56 -17.88 15.91 5.10
CA ALA A 56 -18.34 16.95 4.18
C ALA A 56 -19.21 16.40 3.04
N SER A 57 -18.92 15.16 2.60
CA SER A 57 -19.71 14.46 1.57
C SER A 57 -20.98 13.78 2.13
N GLY A 58 -21.30 13.94 3.42
CA GLY A 58 -22.47 13.32 4.06
C GLY A 58 -22.41 11.78 4.11
N ARG A 59 -21.24 11.19 3.89
CA ARG A 59 -21.06 9.73 3.93
C ARG A 59 -21.01 9.26 5.38
N LYS A 60 -21.74 8.18 5.67
CA LYS A 60 -21.83 7.61 7.03
C LYS A 60 -20.93 6.37 7.14
N PHE A 61 -20.31 6.20 8.30
CA PHE A 61 -19.64 4.96 8.65
C PHE A 61 -20.65 3.83 8.92
N PRO A 62 -20.25 2.56 8.70
CA PRO A 62 -21.08 1.42 9.08
C PRO A 62 -21.41 1.48 10.59
N LYS A 63 -22.63 1.13 10.95
CA LYS A 63 -23.03 0.95 12.34
C LYS A 63 -22.44 -0.35 12.88
N PHE A 64 -22.57 -0.61 14.19
CA PHE A 64 -22.22 -1.90 14.79
C PHE A 64 -23.44 -2.80 15.07
N SER A 65 -24.57 -2.49 14.40
CA SER A 65 -25.87 -3.04 14.78
C SER A 65 -26.12 -4.46 14.23
N THR A 66 -25.53 -4.79 13.09
CA THR A 66 -25.79 -6.06 12.41
C THR A 66 -24.52 -6.92 12.31
N PRO A 67 -24.65 -8.26 12.12
CA PRO A 67 -23.50 -9.11 11.83
C PRO A 67 -22.72 -8.67 10.59
N THR A 68 -23.41 -8.14 9.57
CA THR A 68 -22.79 -7.59 8.37
C THR A 68 -21.96 -6.35 8.69
N ASP A 69 -22.45 -5.44 9.54
CA ASP A 69 -21.69 -4.26 9.97
C ASP A 69 -20.39 -4.66 10.68
N ARG A 70 -20.46 -5.66 11.58
CA ARG A 70 -19.28 -6.15 12.29
C ARG A 70 -18.27 -6.77 11.33
N ARG A 71 -18.75 -7.49 10.31
CA ARG A 71 -17.90 -8.04 9.26
C ARG A 71 -17.22 -6.92 8.44
N ILE A 72 -17.95 -5.85 8.10
CA ILE A 72 -17.36 -4.69 7.42
C ILE A 72 -16.24 -4.08 8.28
N TRP A 73 -16.47 -3.89 9.59
CA TRP A 73 -15.44 -3.37 10.49
C TRP A 73 -14.20 -4.27 10.59
N LEU A 74 -14.38 -5.60 10.57
CA LEU A 74 -13.25 -6.53 10.47
C LEU A 74 -12.43 -6.28 9.20
N HIS A 75 -13.09 -6.15 8.04
CA HIS A 75 -12.41 -5.86 6.78
C HIS A 75 -11.74 -4.48 6.77
N ILE A 76 -12.35 -3.47 7.40
CA ILE A 76 -11.76 -2.14 7.59
C ILE A 76 -10.49 -2.24 8.45
N THR A 77 -10.53 -2.99 9.55
CA THR A 77 -9.37 -3.21 10.43
C THR A 77 -8.25 -3.92 9.70
N LEU A 78 -8.57 -5.00 8.98
CA LEU A 78 -7.59 -5.74 8.17
C LEU A 78 -7.00 -4.85 7.05
N MET A 79 -7.79 -3.97 6.45
CA MET A 79 -7.29 -2.98 5.48
C MET A 79 -6.30 -2.02 6.13
N GLY A 80 -6.61 -1.49 7.31
CA GLY A 80 -5.69 -0.64 8.08
C GLY A 80 -4.36 -1.34 8.37
N LEU A 81 -4.39 -2.60 8.78
CA LEU A 81 -3.20 -3.40 9.06
C LEU A 81 -2.43 -3.78 7.79
N LEU A 82 -3.10 -4.45 6.83
CA LEU A 82 -2.46 -5.12 5.69
C LEU A 82 -2.11 -4.17 4.54
N THR A 83 -2.78 -3.03 4.44
CA THR A 83 -2.55 -2.08 3.34
C THR A 83 -1.79 -0.84 3.79
N ASN A 84 -1.80 -0.53 5.08
CA ASN A 84 -1.18 0.69 5.61
C ASN A 84 -0.14 0.39 6.70
N SER A 85 -0.56 -0.02 7.91
CA SER A 85 0.31 -0.02 9.09
C SER A 85 1.51 -0.94 8.93
N ILE A 86 1.28 -2.22 8.69
CA ILE A 86 2.36 -3.20 8.58
C ILE A 86 3.27 -2.93 7.38
N PRO A 87 2.75 -2.79 6.13
CA PRO A 87 3.64 -2.64 4.99
C PRO A 87 4.40 -1.31 4.99
N PHE A 88 3.81 -0.20 5.45
CA PHE A 88 4.54 1.06 5.52
C PHE A 88 5.66 1.02 6.56
N SER A 89 5.42 0.42 7.72
CA SER A 89 6.45 0.24 8.74
C SER A 89 7.61 -0.62 8.21
N LEU A 90 7.29 -1.76 7.60
CA LEU A 90 8.29 -2.68 7.06
C LEU A 90 9.08 -2.08 5.90
N LEU A 91 8.43 -1.38 4.98
CA LEU A 91 9.09 -0.74 3.84
C LEU A 91 9.97 0.43 4.27
N ASN A 92 9.48 1.30 5.18
CA ASN A 92 10.27 2.42 5.67
C ASN A 92 11.50 1.92 6.44
N TRP A 93 11.32 0.90 7.31
CA TRP A 93 12.43 0.29 8.01
C TRP A 93 13.40 -0.43 7.03
N GLY A 94 12.86 -1.17 6.07
CA GLY A 94 13.66 -1.84 5.05
C GLY A 94 14.53 -0.86 4.26
N GLN A 95 13.99 0.31 3.88
CA GLN A 95 14.71 1.32 3.12
C GLN A 95 15.90 1.97 3.87
N LEU A 96 16.08 1.70 5.15
CA LEU A 96 17.30 2.06 5.88
C LEU A 96 18.49 1.16 5.47
N TYR A 97 18.23 -0.07 5.02
CA TYR A 97 19.24 -1.09 4.79
C TYR A 97 19.30 -1.61 3.35
N VAL A 98 18.22 -1.43 2.56
CA VAL A 98 18.18 -1.83 1.15
C VAL A 98 18.01 -0.63 0.23
N SER A 99 18.43 -0.80 -1.05
CA SER A 99 18.23 0.23 -2.06
C SER A 99 16.73 0.40 -2.42
N SER A 100 16.36 1.60 -2.88
CA SER A 100 15.01 1.84 -3.41
C SER A 100 14.69 0.95 -4.61
N GLY A 101 15.71 0.59 -5.42
CA GLY A 101 15.56 -0.35 -6.52
C GLY A 101 15.15 -1.73 -6.03
N PHE A 102 15.79 -2.27 -4.97
CA PHE A 102 15.39 -3.54 -4.37
C PHE A 102 13.93 -3.50 -3.86
N ALA A 103 13.56 -2.45 -3.13
CA ALA A 103 12.20 -2.28 -2.65
C ALA A 103 11.18 -2.22 -3.81
N GLY A 104 11.52 -1.55 -4.91
CA GLY A 104 10.70 -1.49 -6.12
C GLY A 104 10.52 -2.86 -6.79
N VAL A 105 11.61 -3.64 -6.97
CA VAL A 105 11.53 -5.03 -7.49
C VAL A 105 10.65 -5.89 -6.61
N THR A 106 10.80 -5.75 -5.29
CA THR A 106 9.98 -6.52 -4.34
C THR A 106 8.49 -6.22 -4.49
N MET A 107 8.11 -4.97 -4.76
CA MET A 107 6.71 -4.62 -5.04
C MET A 107 6.21 -5.25 -6.34
N ALA A 108 7.06 -5.45 -7.34
CA ALA A 108 6.69 -6.13 -8.58
C ALA A 108 6.36 -7.63 -8.39
N VAL A 109 6.63 -8.21 -7.22
CA VAL A 109 6.18 -9.56 -6.84
C VAL A 109 4.68 -9.59 -6.50
N VAL A 110 4.08 -8.45 -6.08
CA VAL A 110 2.67 -8.40 -5.65
C VAL A 110 1.70 -8.97 -6.69
N PRO A 111 1.78 -8.67 -8.00
CA PRO A 111 0.91 -9.27 -9.01
C PRO A 111 0.99 -10.81 -9.05
N LEU A 112 2.19 -11.36 -8.87
CA LEU A 112 2.42 -12.81 -8.85
C LEU A 112 1.77 -13.47 -7.63
N LEU A 113 1.66 -12.76 -6.51
CA LEU A 113 0.97 -13.22 -5.30
C LEU A 113 -0.55 -13.06 -5.42
N VAL A 114 -1.02 -11.92 -5.95
CA VAL A 114 -2.46 -11.61 -6.04
C VAL A 114 -3.17 -12.53 -7.02
N LEU A 115 -2.52 -12.95 -8.11
CA LEU A 115 -3.16 -13.81 -9.11
C LEU A 115 -3.61 -15.16 -8.54
N PRO A 116 -2.75 -15.97 -7.89
CA PRO A 116 -3.18 -17.21 -7.25
C PRO A 116 -4.14 -16.98 -6.07
N LEU A 117 -3.90 -15.95 -5.24
CA LEU A 117 -4.80 -15.60 -4.15
C LEU A 117 -6.22 -15.28 -4.66
N SER A 118 -6.33 -14.52 -5.76
CA SER A 118 -7.63 -14.25 -6.40
C SER A 118 -8.29 -15.52 -6.92
N HIS A 119 -7.53 -16.43 -7.49
CA HIS A 119 -8.06 -17.70 -8.00
C HIS A 119 -8.61 -18.57 -6.89
N PHE A 120 -7.79 -18.82 -5.85
CA PHE A 120 -8.18 -19.78 -4.78
C PHE A 120 -9.17 -19.18 -3.78
N ILE A 121 -9.01 -17.91 -3.38
CA ILE A 121 -9.83 -17.30 -2.34
C ILE A 121 -11.12 -16.69 -2.90
N LEU A 122 -11.02 -15.98 -4.03
CA LEU A 122 -12.18 -15.32 -4.65
C LEU A 122 -12.89 -16.25 -5.66
N LYS A 123 -12.35 -17.46 -5.88
CA LYS A 123 -12.86 -18.43 -6.89
C LYS A 123 -12.98 -17.77 -8.27
N SER A 124 -12.03 -16.90 -8.60
CA SER A 124 -12.01 -16.19 -9.87
C SER A 124 -11.35 -17.05 -10.96
N ASN A 125 -11.86 -16.99 -12.19
CA ASN A 125 -11.24 -17.66 -13.35
C ASN A 125 -10.09 -16.81 -13.94
N GLU A 126 -9.29 -16.16 -13.08
CA GLU A 126 -8.24 -15.27 -13.53
C GLU A 126 -6.91 -15.96 -13.84
N MET A 127 -6.72 -17.16 -13.33
CA MET A 127 -5.49 -17.94 -13.49
C MET A 127 -5.44 -18.63 -14.87
N VAL A 128 -5.53 -17.82 -15.93
CA VAL A 128 -5.38 -18.31 -17.31
C VAL A 128 -3.91 -18.19 -17.75
N PRO A 129 -3.38 -19.15 -18.55
CA PRO A 129 -1.97 -19.20 -18.94
C PRO A 129 -1.45 -17.86 -19.50
N ARG A 130 -2.26 -17.17 -20.29
CA ARG A 130 -1.92 -15.86 -20.86
C ARG A 130 -1.64 -14.78 -19.80
N LYS A 131 -2.40 -14.74 -18.70
CA LYS A 131 -2.18 -13.80 -17.61
C LYS A 131 -0.95 -14.17 -16.79
N ILE A 132 -0.77 -15.45 -16.50
CA ILE A 132 0.42 -15.96 -15.78
C ILE A 132 1.67 -15.57 -16.55
N PHE A 133 1.70 -15.86 -17.85
CA PHE A 133 2.83 -15.52 -18.71
C PHE A 133 3.09 -14.01 -18.76
N GLY A 134 2.03 -13.19 -18.89
CA GLY A 134 2.14 -11.73 -18.86
C GLY A 134 2.72 -11.18 -17.55
N PHE A 135 2.30 -11.73 -16.42
CA PHE A 135 2.84 -11.31 -15.10
C PHE A 135 4.29 -11.74 -14.90
N ILE A 136 4.68 -12.94 -15.36
CA ILE A 136 6.07 -13.39 -15.32
C ILE A 136 6.96 -12.51 -16.20
N ILE A 137 6.54 -12.19 -17.43
CA ILE A 137 7.28 -11.28 -18.31
C ILE A 137 7.39 -9.89 -17.69
N GLY A 138 6.30 -9.36 -17.11
CA GLY A 138 6.32 -8.07 -16.43
C GLY A 138 7.33 -8.05 -15.29
N PHE A 139 7.36 -9.09 -14.47
CA PHE A 139 8.32 -9.22 -13.37
C PHE A 139 9.78 -9.30 -13.86
N ILE A 140 10.05 -10.12 -14.89
CA ILE A 140 11.38 -10.20 -15.52
C ILE A 140 11.76 -8.82 -16.09
N GLY A 141 10.83 -8.13 -16.77
CA GLY A 141 11.04 -6.79 -17.31
C GLY A 141 11.48 -5.78 -16.24
N ILE A 142 10.88 -5.82 -15.06
CA ILE A 142 11.28 -4.95 -13.93
C ILE A 142 12.68 -5.30 -13.42
N ILE A 143 13.02 -6.59 -13.31
CA ILE A 143 14.39 -7.00 -12.91
C ILE A 143 15.42 -6.50 -13.92
N VAL A 144 15.14 -6.61 -15.21
CA VAL A 144 16.03 -6.14 -16.27
C VAL A 144 16.17 -4.61 -16.23
N LEU A 145 15.06 -3.88 -16.04
CA LEU A 145 15.04 -2.42 -16.04
C LEU A 145 15.84 -1.82 -14.88
N ILE A 146 15.62 -2.32 -13.66
CA ILE A 146 16.30 -1.82 -12.45
C ILE A 146 17.74 -2.32 -12.41
N GLY A 147 18.04 -3.41 -13.09
CA GLY A 147 19.30 -4.10 -13.12
C GLY A 147 19.37 -5.23 -12.08
N PRO A 148 19.78 -6.45 -12.52
CA PRO A 148 19.88 -7.60 -11.62
C PRO A 148 20.87 -7.39 -10.47
N THR A 149 21.82 -6.48 -10.64
CA THR A 149 22.78 -6.10 -9.59
C THR A 149 22.10 -5.56 -8.33
N GLN A 150 20.98 -4.86 -8.44
CA GLN A 150 20.23 -4.34 -7.29
C GLN A 150 19.67 -5.45 -6.38
N LEU A 151 19.54 -6.67 -6.89
CA LEU A 151 19.14 -7.85 -6.10
C LEU A 151 20.31 -8.47 -5.34
N ILE A 152 21.53 -8.23 -5.79
CA ILE A 152 22.76 -8.89 -5.31
C ILE A 152 23.64 -7.91 -4.52
N ILE A 153 23.46 -6.60 -4.72
CA ILE A 153 24.23 -5.59 -3.97
C ILE A 153 24.04 -5.86 -2.47
N ASP A 154 25.15 -6.14 -1.83
CA ASP A 154 25.27 -6.20 -0.38
C ASP A 154 25.75 -4.83 0.10
N THR A 155 24.96 -4.18 0.92
CA THR A 155 25.33 -2.89 1.52
C THR A 155 26.32 -3.07 2.66
N GLY A 156 26.61 -4.32 3.06
CA GLY A 156 27.43 -4.65 4.22
C GLY A 156 26.72 -4.40 5.56
N ALA A 157 25.46 -3.99 5.53
CA ALA A 157 24.69 -3.78 6.75
C ALA A 157 24.25 -5.13 7.35
N SER A 158 24.52 -5.34 8.63
CA SER A 158 24.21 -6.60 9.33
C SER A 158 22.72 -6.98 9.28
N LEU A 159 21.81 -5.99 9.15
CA LEU A 159 20.36 -6.18 9.10
C LEU A 159 19.80 -6.26 7.68
N GLU A 160 20.62 -6.18 6.62
CA GLU A 160 20.14 -6.22 5.24
C GLU A 160 19.33 -7.48 4.89
N PRO A 161 19.72 -8.72 5.27
CA PRO A 161 18.89 -9.90 4.99
C PRO A 161 17.50 -9.81 5.60
N LEU A 162 17.40 -9.29 6.83
CA LEU A 162 16.12 -9.08 7.51
C LEU A 162 15.28 -8.00 6.83
N ALA A 163 15.92 -6.92 6.36
CA ALA A 163 15.27 -5.84 5.61
C ALA A 163 14.71 -6.34 4.27
N ARG A 164 15.41 -7.23 3.58
CA ARG A 164 14.93 -7.90 2.36
C ARG A 164 13.68 -8.73 2.65
N ILE A 165 13.68 -9.50 3.74
CA ILE A 165 12.51 -10.27 4.19
C ILE A 165 11.34 -9.32 4.54
N ALA A 166 11.61 -8.22 5.23
CA ALA A 166 10.59 -7.22 5.57
C ALA A 166 9.90 -6.65 4.31
N CYS A 167 10.65 -6.33 3.27
CA CYS A 167 10.09 -5.89 1.99
C CYS A 167 9.19 -6.97 1.34
N ILE A 168 9.60 -8.24 1.38
CA ILE A 168 8.79 -9.36 0.85
C ILE A 168 7.51 -9.54 1.66
N VAL A 169 7.58 -9.45 2.99
CA VAL A 169 6.40 -9.52 3.87
C VAL A 169 5.46 -8.33 3.60
N ALA A 170 5.99 -7.14 3.35
CA ALA A 170 5.18 -5.99 2.95
C ALA A 170 4.43 -6.24 1.63
N ALA A 171 5.10 -6.83 0.62
CA ALA A 171 4.47 -7.21 -0.64
C ALA A 171 3.35 -8.24 -0.44
N LEU A 172 3.56 -9.24 0.43
CA LEU A 172 2.53 -10.22 0.80
C LEU A 172 1.33 -9.54 1.49
N CYS A 173 1.59 -8.60 2.41
CA CYS A 173 0.53 -7.83 3.06
C CYS A 173 -0.32 -7.06 2.05
N TYR A 174 0.28 -6.39 1.06
CA TYR A 174 -0.48 -5.73 -0.02
C TYR A 174 -1.32 -6.71 -0.84
N GLY A 175 -0.78 -7.88 -1.14
CA GLY A 175 -1.54 -8.94 -1.83
C GLY A 175 -2.78 -9.37 -1.03
N LEU A 176 -2.60 -9.72 0.24
CA LEU A 176 -3.68 -10.10 1.15
C LEU A 176 -4.67 -8.95 1.39
N GLY A 177 -4.19 -7.70 1.54
CA GLY A 177 -5.01 -6.52 1.70
C GLY A 177 -5.91 -6.25 0.49
N SER A 178 -5.41 -6.50 -0.72
CA SER A 178 -6.19 -6.40 -1.96
C SER A 178 -7.32 -7.42 -2.01
N ILE A 179 -7.05 -8.66 -1.59
CA ILE A 179 -8.07 -9.72 -1.48
C ILE A 179 -9.09 -9.37 -0.39
N ASN A 180 -8.62 -8.91 0.77
CA ASN A 180 -9.48 -8.47 1.86
C ASN A 180 -10.45 -7.35 1.42
N THR A 181 -9.96 -6.37 0.68
CA THR A 181 -10.78 -5.27 0.13
C THR A 181 -11.88 -5.81 -0.78
N ARG A 182 -11.57 -6.81 -1.61
CA ARG A 182 -12.56 -7.43 -2.51
C ARG A 182 -13.59 -8.29 -1.79
N LEU A 183 -13.24 -8.90 -0.67
CA LEU A 183 -14.13 -9.74 0.15
C LEU A 183 -15.07 -8.92 1.05
N CYS A 184 -14.77 -7.63 1.24
CA CYS A 184 -15.59 -6.76 2.08
C CYS A 184 -17.02 -6.66 1.52
N PRO A 185 -18.05 -6.82 2.37
CA PRO A 185 -19.42 -6.55 1.96
C PRO A 185 -19.58 -5.13 1.42
N PRO A 186 -20.63 -4.85 0.60
CA PRO A 186 -20.85 -3.53 0.03
C PRO A 186 -20.86 -2.41 1.08
N VAL A 187 -19.99 -1.45 0.90
CA VAL A 187 -19.81 -0.29 1.78
C VAL A 187 -19.32 0.90 0.97
N SER A 188 -19.55 2.12 1.46
CA SER A 188 -18.99 3.32 0.82
C SER A 188 -17.45 3.24 0.75
N ILE A 189 -16.89 3.49 -0.43
CA ILE A 189 -15.43 3.54 -0.64
C ILE A 189 -14.80 4.52 0.34
N MET A 190 -15.40 5.69 0.52
CA MET A 190 -14.93 6.71 1.45
C MET A 190 -14.93 6.21 2.89
N ALA A 191 -16.03 5.60 3.37
CA ALA A 191 -16.11 5.07 4.73
C ALA A 191 -15.10 3.93 4.97
N TYR A 192 -14.91 3.04 4.00
CA TYR A 192 -13.96 1.94 4.05
C TYR A 192 -12.51 2.46 4.12
N SER A 193 -12.15 3.36 3.20
CA SER A 193 -10.81 3.94 3.11
C SER A 193 -10.47 4.77 4.36
N THR A 194 -11.38 5.66 4.76
CA THR A 194 -11.19 6.51 5.95
C THR A 194 -11.08 5.66 7.22
N GLY A 195 -11.99 4.70 7.40
CA GLY A 195 -11.97 3.80 8.56
C GLY A 195 -10.68 3.00 8.67
N GLY A 196 -10.19 2.45 7.55
CA GLY A 196 -8.93 1.72 7.50
C GLY A 196 -7.73 2.59 7.88
N LEU A 197 -7.66 3.83 7.37
CA LEU A 197 -6.60 4.77 7.73
C LEU A 197 -6.67 5.20 9.19
N ILE A 198 -7.86 5.48 9.75
CA ILE A 198 -8.03 5.83 11.17
C ILE A 198 -7.54 4.68 12.05
N ILE A 199 -8.00 3.45 11.79
CA ILE A 199 -7.57 2.29 12.57
C ILE A 199 -6.06 2.06 12.39
N GLY A 200 -5.54 2.20 11.18
CA GLY A 200 -4.11 2.12 10.92
C GLY A 200 -3.30 3.13 11.74
N ALA A 201 -3.73 4.38 11.81
CA ALA A 201 -3.10 5.42 12.62
C ALA A 201 -3.16 5.09 14.13
N ILE A 202 -4.33 4.66 14.63
CA ILE A 202 -4.51 4.26 16.05
C ILE A 202 -3.58 3.11 16.43
N LEU A 203 -3.41 2.12 15.55
CA LEU A 203 -2.54 0.97 15.81
C LEU A 203 -1.05 1.32 15.68
N LEU A 204 -0.68 2.24 14.79
CA LEU A 204 0.70 2.70 14.63
C LEU A 204 1.16 3.62 15.77
N ALA A 205 0.27 4.45 16.32
CA ALA A 205 0.64 5.46 17.30
C ALA A 205 1.39 4.90 18.51
N PRO A 206 0.89 3.86 19.24
CA PRO A 206 1.62 3.29 20.36
C PRO A 206 2.94 2.66 19.94
N VAL A 207 3.01 2.04 18.77
CA VAL A 207 4.24 1.40 18.25
C VAL A 207 5.31 2.44 17.96
N ALA A 208 4.97 3.50 17.23
CA ALA A 208 5.90 4.58 16.90
C ALA A 208 6.40 5.30 18.15
N LEU A 209 5.50 5.64 19.08
CA LEU A 209 5.87 6.32 20.31
C LEU A 209 6.71 5.45 21.24
N PHE A 210 6.46 4.14 21.27
CA PHE A 210 7.25 3.21 22.12
C PHE A 210 8.65 2.97 21.56
N ILE A 211 8.79 2.85 20.23
CA ILE A 211 10.07 2.51 19.58
C ILE A 211 10.92 3.76 19.35
N GLU A 212 10.33 4.86 18.91
CA GLU A 212 11.05 6.05 18.42
C GLU A 212 10.85 7.29 19.31
N GLY A 213 9.90 7.23 20.24
CA GLY A 213 9.58 8.35 21.13
C GLY A 213 8.79 9.46 20.45
N ILE A 214 8.75 10.63 21.07
CA ILE A 214 8.08 11.81 20.54
C ILE A 214 8.98 12.43 19.45
N PRO A 215 8.50 12.60 18.21
CA PRO A 215 9.30 13.17 17.14
C PRO A 215 9.68 14.62 17.45
N GLN A 216 10.93 14.96 17.17
CA GLN A 216 11.39 16.34 17.22
C GLN A 216 10.91 17.12 16.00
N TRP A 217 11.03 18.46 16.07
CA TRP A 217 10.68 19.32 14.94
C TRP A 217 11.56 18.99 13.73
N PRO A 218 10.98 18.63 12.57
CA PRO A 218 11.76 18.15 11.43
C PRO A 218 12.38 19.30 10.62
N GLU A 219 13.36 18.93 9.79
CA GLU A 219 13.79 19.78 8.70
C GLU A 219 12.64 19.98 7.68
N THR A 220 12.64 21.14 7.01
CA THR A 220 11.61 21.48 6.01
C THR A 220 11.47 20.41 4.93
N THR A 221 12.59 19.83 4.48
CA THR A 221 12.61 18.77 3.47
C THR A 221 11.86 17.53 3.93
N ALA A 222 12.07 17.09 5.18
CA ALA A 222 11.40 15.95 5.75
C ALA A 222 9.89 16.21 5.96
N LEU A 223 9.54 17.44 6.36
CA LEU A 223 8.15 17.87 6.50
C LEU A 223 7.41 17.82 5.15
N VAL A 224 8.01 18.38 4.09
CA VAL A 224 7.45 18.34 2.73
C VAL A 224 7.28 16.90 2.25
N GLY A 225 8.30 16.05 2.44
CA GLY A 225 8.21 14.62 2.12
C GLY A 225 7.05 13.93 2.83
N THR A 226 6.88 14.20 4.12
CA THR A 226 5.81 13.62 4.94
C THR A 226 4.42 14.09 4.49
N ILE A 227 4.25 15.39 4.21
CA ILE A 227 3.00 15.95 3.70
C ILE A 227 2.64 15.33 2.34
N TYR A 228 3.61 15.27 1.43
CA TYR A 228 3.44 14.62 0.14
C TYR A 228 2.95 13.16 0.31
N LEU A 229 3.64 12.39 1.17
CA LEU A 229 3.29 10.99 1.46
C LEU A 229 1.86 10.83 1.99
N GLY A 230 1.44 11.72 2.90
CA GLY A 230 0.10 11.66 3.47
C GLY A 230 -0.99 11.99 2.46
N LEU A 231 -0.81 13.06 1.67
CA LEU A 231 -1.84 13.56 0.75
C LEU A 231 -1.99 12.69 -0.51
N PHE A 232 -0.89 12.41 -1.22
CA PHE A 232 -0.95 11.77 -2.53
C PHE A 232 -0.79 10.24 -2.43
N PRO A 233 0.35 9.67 -2.01
CA PRO A 233 0.53 8.22 -1.98
C PRO A 233 -0.29 7.50 -0.90
N THR A 234 -0.94 8.21 0.01
CA THR A 234 -1.79 7.60 1.03
C THR A 234 -3.26 8.00 0.87
N ALA A 235 -3.64 9.26 1.04
CA ALA A 235 -5.06 9.64 0.99
C ALA A 235 -5.68 9.40 -0.40
N LEU A 236 -5.15 10.07 -1.44
CA LEU A 236 -5.68 9.95 -2.79
C LEU A 236 -5.51 8.53 -3.34
N ALA A 237 -4.31 7.94 -3.15
CA ALA A 237 -4.03 6.60 -3.62
C ALA A 237 -4.94 5.53 -3.00
N THR A 238 -5.32 5.67 -1.72
CA THR A 238 -6.22 4.72 -1.08
C THR A 238 -7.62 4.72 -1.72
N ILE A 239 -8.14 5.89 -2.08
CA ILE A 239 -9.43 6.00 -2.79
C ILE A 239 -9.33 5.32 -4.16
N LEU A 240 -8.28 5.62 -4.92
CA LEU A 240 -8.06 5.02 -6.24
C LEU A 240 -7.93 3.50 -6.14
N LEU A 241 -7.10 3.01 -5.22
CA LEU A 241 -6.89 1.59 -4.96
C LEU A 241 -8.20 0.85 -4.69
N VAL A 242 -8.98 1.33 -3.71
CA VAL A 242 -10.26 0.69 -3.33
C VAL A 242 -11.26 0.75 -4.49
N SER A 243 -11.31 1.86 -5.22
CA SER A 243 -12.16 2.02 -6.40
C SER A 243 -11.79 1.02 -7.50
N ILE A 244 -10.51 0.88 -7.83
CA ILE A 244 -10.02 -0.06 -8.86
C ILE A 244 -10.29 -1.51 -8.45
N ILE A 245 -10.02 -1.87 -7.18
CA ILE A 245 -10.28 -3.24 -6.70
C ILE A 245 -11.76 -3.59 -6.81
N ASN A 246 -12.64 -2.66 -6.43
CA ASN A 246 -14.08 -2.90 -6.48
C ASN A 246 -14.63 -3.00 -7.90
N SER A 247 -14.13 -2.20 -8.84
CA SER A 247 -14.62 -2.15 -10.21
C SER A 247 -13.95 -3.16 -11.15
N ALA A 248 -12.63 -3.32 -11.08
CA ALA A 248 -11.85 -4.14 -12.02
C ALA A 248 -11.17 -5.35 -11.37
N GLY A 249 -11.17 -5.43 -10.04
CA GLY A 249 -10.60 -6.54 -9.28
C GLY A 249 -9.15 -6.37 -8.85
N PRO A 250 -8.72 -7.19 -7.87
CA PRO A 250 -7.39 -7.06 -7.27
C PRO A 250 -6.25 -7.44 -8.24
N ALA A 251 -6.45 -8.41 -9.13
CA ALA A 251 -5.44 -8.77 -10.11
C ALA A 251 -5.16 -7.65 -11.13
N PHE A 252 -6.19 -6.91 -11.58
CA PHE A 252 -6.00 -5.74 -12.43
C PHE A 252 -5.29 -4.63 -11.66
N MET A 253 -5.73 -4.33 -10.43
CA MET A 253 -5.11 -3.30 -9.60
C MET A 253 -3.63 -3.61 -9.33
N SER A 254 -3.25 -4.85 -9.09
CA SER A 254 -1.87 -5.21 -8.77
C SER A 254 -0.88 -4.89 -9.90
N MET A 255 -1.33 -4.74 -11.15
CA MET A 255 -0.49 -4.33 -12.28
C MET A 255 0.17 -2.96 -12.08
N VAL A 256 -0.37 -2.11 -11.20
CA VAL A 256 0.26 -0.83 -10.83
C VAL A 256 1.68 -1.01 -10.33
N ASN A 257 1.97 -2.14 -9.66
CA ASN A 257 3.29 -2.41 -9.10
C ASN A 257 4.39 -2.60 -10.15
N TYR A 258 4.03 -2.82 -11.42
CA TYR A 258 4.98 -2.79 -12.54
C TYR A 258 5.29 -1.37 -13.03
N GLN A 259 4.47 -0.38 -12.68
CA GLN A 259 4.69 1.03 -13.03
C GLN A 259 5.47 1.78 -11.95
N VAL A 260 5.35 1.34 -10.70
CA VAL A 260 5.96 2.00 -9.52
C VAL A 260 7.48 2.14 -9.62
N PRO A 261 8.24 1.17 -10.15
CA PRO A 261 9.68 1.30 -10.28
C PRO A 261 10.15 2.18 -11.46
N LEU A 262 9.24 2.56 -12.37
CA LEU A 262 9.53 3.39 -13.56
C LEU A 262 9.62 4.86 -13.18
#